data_87075608ad6bbfba79e2719e7f83c5d0
#
_entry.id   87075608ad6bbfba79e2719e7f83c5d0
#
_cell.length_a   1.000
_cell.length_b   1.000
_cell.length_c   1.000
_cell.angle_alpha   90.00
_cell.angle_beta   90.00
_cell.angle_gamma   90.00
#
_symmetry.space_group_name_H-M   'P 1'
#
loop_
_entity.id
_entity.type
_entity.pdbx_description
1 polymer ?
#
loop_
_entity_poly.entity_id
_entity_poly.type
_entity_poly.pdbx_seq_one_letter_code
_entity_poly.pdbx_strand_id
1 'polypeptide(L)'
;GSLDVSRVETSAVAAVQDGHFRPVAVKRSLWLACVAPVGGFDGAIYAGGSFVMDDCGRVVAASPCFEEDLLVQDVQRGTTVPCIEDHELPHFDRSEWLWDGLRVGLVDAATACGCSRAALVLDGSLPSSLAATLCVDAFGPRNVVGLFVARSGMRTPAQDAAERERVERVRDLVASLHIRLVERTEPDCAALLDRDESRIAVPGDDAAVRRA
;
A
#
# COMPACT_ATOMS: atom_id res chain seq x y z
N GLY A 1 -15.80 6.93 -2.20
CA GLY A 1 -14.95 7.97 -1.66
C GLY A 1 -13.50 7.61 -1.81
N SER A 2 -12.67 8.53 -2.35
CA SER A 2 -11.22 8.34 -2.39
C SER A 2 -10.69 8.29 -0.96
N LEU A 3 -9.92 7.29 -0.64
CA LEU A 3 -9.06 7.30 0.52
C LEU A 3 -7.84 8.17 0.20
N ASP A 4 -7.86 9.39 0.70
CA ASP A 4 -6.61 9.99 1.07
C ASP A 4 -6.08 9.13 2.23
N VAL A 5 -5.00 8.38 2.01
CA VAL A 5 -4.40 7.50 3.02
C VAL A 5 -4.06 8.28 4.31
N SER A 6 -3.94 9.60 4.23
CA SER A 6 -3.82 10.51 5.37
C SER A 6 -5.15 10.73 6.12
N ARG A 7 -6.31 10.35 5.53
CA ARG A 7 -7.65 10.57 6.09
C ARG A 7 -8.44 9.27 6.19
N VAL A 8 -7.93 8.35 6.97
CA VAL A 8 -8.60 7.08 7.31
C VAL A 8 -10.03 7.27 7.80
N GLU A 9 -10.30 8.40 8.45
CA GLU A 9 -11.59 8.80 9.01
C GLU A 9 -12.70 8.98 7.95
N THR A 10 -12.35 9.02 6.66
CA THR A 10 -13.31 9.20 5.56
C THR A 10 -13.66 7.89 4.83
N SER A 11 -13.18 6.75 5.29
CA SER A 11 -13.51 5.46 4.69
C SER A 11 -14.98 5.08 4.91
N ALA A 12 -15.54 4.28 3.98
CA ALA A 12 -16.90 3.77 4.13
C ALA A 12 -17.03 2.93 5.42
N VAL A 13 -16.00 2.17 5.78
CA VAL A 13 -15.96 1.34 7.00
C VAL A 13 -15.96 2.22 8.26
N ALA A 14 -15.13 3.27 8.32
CA ALA A 14 -15.13 4.20 9.44
C ALA A 14 -16.50 4.89 9.57
N ALA A 15 -17.09 5.34 8.47
CA ALA A 15 -18.40 5.97 8.48
C ALA A 15 -19.53 5.02 8.96
N VAL A 16 -19.40 3.73 8.70
CA VAL A 16 -20.33 2.70 9.23
C VAL A 16 -20.11 2.51 10.73
N GLN A 17 -18.85 2.37 11.17
CA GLN A 17 -18.50 2.22 12.60
C GLN A 17 -18.96 3.42 13.41
N ASP A 18 -18.81 4.64 12.88
CA ASP A 18 -19.29 5.88 13.49
C ASP A 18 -20.81 6.05 13.42
N GLY A 19 -21.52 5.11 12.80
CA GLY A 19 -22.98 5.10 12.71
C GLY A 19 -23.59 6.13 11.76
N HIS A 20 -22.80 6.72 10.87
CA HIS A 20 -23.29 7.78 9.96
C HIS A 20 -24.44 7.34 9.04
N PHE A 21 -24.46 6.08 8.60
CA PHE A 21 -25.49 5.55 7.69
C PHE A 21 -26.76 5.07 8.41
N ARG A 22 -26.64 4.66 9.68
CA ARG A 22 -27.74 4.11 10.46
C ARG A 22 -28.97 5.03 10.53
N PRO A 23 -28.85 6.34 10.81
CA PRO A 23 -30.02 7.24 10.88
C PRO A 23 -30.76 7.33 9.55
N VAL A 24 -30.06 7.19 8.42
CA VAL A 24 -30.66 7.25 7.09
C VAL A 24 -31.49 5.99 6.83
N ALA A 25 -30.93 4.82 7.11
CA ALA A 25 -31.60 3.53 6.95
C ALA A 25 -32.86 3.46 7.82
N VAL A 26 -32.74 3.74 9.11
CA VAL A 26 -33.82 3.67 10.10
C VAL A 26 -34.93 4.71 9.83
N LYS A 27 -34.56 5.98 9.64
CA LYS A 27 -35.55 7.06 9.45
C LYS A 27 -36.41 6.86 8.19
N ARG A 28 -35.85 6.22 7.18
CA ARG A 28 -36.53 6.01 5.90
C ARG A 28 -37.00 4.58 5.70
N SER A 29 -36.78 3.69 6.67
CA SER A 29 -37.11 2.26 6.60
C SER A 29 -36.66 1.66 5.26
N LEU A 30 -35.38 1.86 4.93
CA LEU A 30 -34.81 1.39 3.68
C LEU A 30 -33.54 0.57 3.91
N TRP A 31 -33.35 -0.40 3.05
CA TRP A 31 -32.07 -1.08 2.91
C TRP A 31 -31.08 -0.18 2.17
N LEU A 32 -29.83 -0.20 2.61
CA LEU A 32 -28.77 0.61 2.03
C LEU A 32 -27.63 -0.32 1.61
N ALA A 33 -27.28 -0.27 0.34
CA ALA A 33 -26.11 -0.93 -0.20
C ALA A 33 -25.08 0.14 -0.60
N CYS A 34 -23.89 0.02 -0.07
CA CYS A 34 -22.75 0.86 -0.42
C CYS A 34 -21.72 0.02 -1.18
N VAL A 35 -21.41 0.42 -2.40
CA VAL A 35 -20.37 -0.21 -3.20
C VAL A 35 -19.16 0.73 -3.22
N ALA A 36 -18.03 0.24 -2.76
CA ALA A 36 -16.78 0.99 -2.66
C ALA A 36 -15.71 0.33 -3.56
N PRO A 37 -15.01 1.11 -4.39
CA PRO A 37 -13.93 0.58 -5.22
C PRO A 37 -12.74 0.13 -4.35
N VAL A 38 -11.94 -0.79 -4.89
CA VAL A 38 -10.68 -1.27 -4.31
C VAL A 38 -9.55 -0.96 -5.30
N GLY A 39 -8.39 -0.59 -4.77
CA GLY A 39 -7.16 -0.44 -5.55
C GLY A 39 -6.62 0.97 -5.64
N GLY A 40 -5.45 1.10 -6.27
CA GLY A 40 -4.79 2.38 -6.54
C GLY A 40 -5.17 2.93 -7.91
N PHE A 41 -5.82 4.07 -7.94
CA PHE A 41 -6.25 4.71 -9.18
C PHE A 41 -6.16 6.23 -9.08
N ASP A 42 -5.59 6.88 -10.11
CA ASP A 42 -5.49 8.35 -10.23
C ASP A 42 -4.87 9.04 -8.99
N GLY A 43 -3.78 8.44 -8.47
CA GLY A 43 -3.07 8.98 -7.30
C GLY A 43 -3.81 8.81 -5.96
N ALA A 44 -4.91 8.06 -5.93
CA ALA A 44 -5.64 7.72 -4.73
C ALA A 44 -5.67 6.21 -4.51
N ILE A 45 -5.78 5.78 -3.25
CA ILE A 45 -5.96 4.38 -2.86
C ILE A 45 -7.37 4.22 -2.32
N TYR A 46 -8.10 3.24 -2.85
CA TYR A 46 -9.46 2.90 -2.47
C TYR A 46 -9.46 1.61 -1.67
N ALA A 47 -10.03 1.64 -0.49
CA ALA A 47 -9.97 0.53 0.45
C ALA A 47 -11.04 -0.54 0.26
N GLY A 48 -12.05 -0.32 -0.58
CA GLY A 48 -13.20 -1.21 -0.63
C GLY A 48 -14.06 -1.12 0.62
N GLY A 49 -14.38 -2.26 1.23
CA GLY A 49 -15.27 -2.31 2.39
C GLY A 49 -16.72 -2.02 1.99
N SER A 50 -17.18 -2.58 0.88
CA SER A 50 -18.58 -2.56 0.49
C SER A 50 -19.45 -3.21 1.56
N PHE A 51 -20.67 -2.72 1.76
CA PHE A 51 -21.56 -3.27 2.79
C PHE A 51 -23.04 -3.16 2.43
N VAL A 52 -23.84 -3.99 3.08
CA VAL A 52 -25.29 -3.91 3.05
C VAL A 52 -25.81 -3.70 4.47
N MET A 53 -26.71 -2.73 4.64
CA MET A 53 -27.35 -2.39 5.90
C MET A 53 -28.86 -2.56 5.76
N ASP A 54 -29.49 -3.16 6.76
CA ASP A 54 -30.94 -3.34 6.80
C ASP A 54 -31.69 -2.06 7.18
N ASP A 55 -33.02 -2.11 7.12
CA ASP A 55 -33.91 -0.99 7.50
C ASP A 55 -33.94 -0.70 9.01
N CYS A 56 -33.35 -1.56 9.82
CA CYS A 56 -33.09 -1.33 11.26
C CYS A 56 -31.71 -0.71 11.53
N GLY A 57 -30.92 -0.50 10.48
CA GLY A 57 -29.59 0.13 10.59
C GLY A 57 -28.49 -0.81 11.06
N ARG A 58 -28.64 -2.12 10.83
CA ARG A 58 -27.63 -3.14 11.12
C ARG A 58 -26.90 -3.52 9.85
N VAL A 59 -25.61 -3.74 9.93
CA VAL A 59 -24.81 -4.29 8.81
C VAL A 59 -25.10 -5.77 8.73
N VAL A 60 -25.66 -6.22 7.64
CA VAL A 60 -26.02 -7.62 7.41
C VAL A 60 -25.04 -8.36 6.53
N ALA A 61 -24.22 -7.63 5.78
CA ALA A 61 -23.13 -8.18 4.99
C ALA A 61 -22.08 -7.09 4.73
N ALA A 62 -20.81 -7.46 4.72
CA ALA A 62 -19.69 -6.57 4.42
C ALA A 62 -18.58 -7.34 3.69
N SER A 63 -17.96 -6.66 2.72
CA SER A 63 -16.77 -7.15 2.03
C SER A 63 -15.50 -6.80 2.80
N PRO A 64 -14.41 -7.56 2.64
CA PRO A 64 -13.12 -7.20 3.21
C PRO A 64 -12.61 -5.89 2.65
N CYS A 65 -11.65 -5.28 3.35
CA CYS A 65 -10.93 -4.12 2.86
C CYS A 65 -9.69 -4.55 2.07
N PHE A 66 -9.31 -3.75 1.07
CA PHE A 66 -8.14 -3.94 0.21
C PHE A 66 -8.14 -5.25 -0.61
N GLU A 67 -9.31 -5.87 -0.76
CA GLU A 67 -9.51 -7.07 -1.57
C GLU A 67 -10.74 -6.92 -2.45
N GLU A 68 -10.69 -7.48 -3.66
CA GLU A 68 -11.86 -7.57 -4.54
C GLU A 68 -12.81 -8.65 -4.02
N ASP A 69 -14.10 -8.34 -3.95
CA ASP A 69 -15.10 -9.25 -3.45
C ASP A 69 -16.43 -9.11 -4.21
N LEU A 70 -17.18 -10.19 -4.26
CA LEU A 70 -18.54 -10.25 -4.77
C LEU A 70 -19.53 -10.51 -3.63
N LEU A 71 -20.09 -9.44 -3.09
CA LEU A 71 -21.07 -9.50 -2.02
C LEU A 71 -22.47 -9.83 -2.57
N VAL A 72 -23.07 -10.93 -2.13
CA VAL A 72 -24.43 -11.35 -2.50
C VAL A 72 -25.30 -11.38 -1.24
N GLN A 73 -26.36 -10.58 -1.21
CA GLN A 73 -27.26 -10.46 -0.07
C GLN A 73 -28.71 -10.44 -0.51
N ASP A 74 -29.54 -11.32 0.09
CA ASP A 74 -30.97 -11.30 -0.09
C ASP A 74 -31.60 -10.11 0.65
N VAL A 75 -32.42 -9.34 -0.07
CA VAL A 75 -33.11 -8.16 0.47
C VAL A 75 -34.61 -8.43 0.48
N GLN A 76 -35.23 -8.38 1.67
CA GLN A 76 -36.67 -8.54 1.83
C GLN A 76 -37.32 -7.22 2.26
N ARG A 77 -38.30 -6.77 1.49
CA ARG A 77 -39.09 -5.57 1.84
C ARG A 77 -40.18 -5.91 2.84
N GLY A 78 -40.25 -5.12 3.92
CA GLY A 78 -41.43 -5.08 4.82
C GLY A 78 -41.63 -6.28 5.73
N THR A 79 -40.65 -7.15 5.87
CA THR A 79 -40.67 -8.20 6.86
C THR A 79 -39.65 -7.92 7.95
N THR A 80 -40.07 -8.02 9.20
CA THR A 80 -39.15 -8.21 10.33
C THR A 80 -38.47 -9.57 10.15
N VAL A 81 -37.45 -9.61 9.33
CA VAL A 81 -36.59 -10.79 9.26
C VAL A 81 -35.94 -10.93 10.63
N PRO A 82 -35.96 -12.15 11.24
CA PRO A 82 -35.22 -12.38 12.46
C PRO A 82 -33.79 -11.94 12.23
N CYS A 83 -33.25 -11.20 13.18
CA CYS A 83 -31.90 -10.68 13.15
C CYS A 83 -30.93 -11.73 12.65
N ILE A 84 -30.46 -11.60 11.44
CA ILE A 84 -29.20 -12.22 11.04
C ILE A 84 -28.18 -11.54 11.93
N GLU A 85 -27.33 -12.33 12.57
CA GLU A 85 -26.31 -11.84 13.52
C GLU A 85 -25.64 -10.59 12.97
N ASP A 86 -25.50 -9.55 13.83
CA ASP A 86 -24.77 -8.34 13.45
C ASP A 86 -23.41 -8.76 12.89
N HIS A 87 -23.16 -8.44 11.64
CA HIS A 87 -21.90 -8.75 11.03
C HIS A 87 -20.83 -7.89 11.72
N GLU A 88 -19.90 -8.54 12.42
CA GLU A 88 -18.79 -7.83 13.04
C GLU A 88 -17.97 -7.18 11.94
N LEU A 89 -17.96 -5.85 11.94
CA LEU A 89 -17.05 -5.10 11.09
C LEU A 89 -15.61 -5.41 11.50
N PRO A 90 -14.67 -5.54 10.56
CA PRO A 90 -13.29 -5.82 10.87
C PRO A 90 -12.75 -4.77 11.84
N HIS A 91 -12.01 -5.24 12.85
CA HIS A 91 -11.35 -4.36 13.81
C HIS A 91 -10.40 -3.42 13.05
N PHE A 92 -10.52 -2.14 13.30
CA PHE A 92 -9.77 -1.12 12.62
C PHE A 92 -8.50 -0.77 13.41
N ASP A 93 -7.34 -1.29 12.99
CA ASP A 93 -6.04 -0.78 13.39
C ASP A 93 -5.51 0.18 12.32
N ARG A 94 -5.19 1.41 12.74
CA ARG A 94 -4.74 2.46 11.80
C ARG A 94 -3.42 2.10 11.11
N SER A 95 -2.52 1.42 11.81
CA SER A 95 -1.21 1.06 11.27
C SER A 95 -1.33 -0.06 10.25
N GLU A 96 -2.14 -1.07 10.54
CA GLU A 96 -2.46 -2.17 9.65
C GLU A 96 -3.17 -1.66 8.38
N TRP A 97 -4.17 -0.82 8.56
CA TRP A 97 -4.88 -0.16 7.47
C TRP A 97 -3.94 0.63 6.54
N LEU A 98 -3.04 1.42 7.12
CA LEU A 98 -2.07 2.20 6.36
C LEU A 98 -1.11 1.28 5.61
N TRP A 99 -0.67 0.20 6.25
CA TRP A 99 0.22 -0.79 5.64
C TRP A 99 -0.43 -1.46 4.43
N ASP A 100 -1.65 -1.96 4.59
CA ASP A 100 -2.40 -2.62 3.52
C ASP A 100 -2.69 -1.67 2.36
N GLY A 101 -3.08 -0.43 2.66
CA GLY A 101 -3.27 0.60 1.64
C GLY A 101 -2.01 0.89 0.85
N LEU A 102 -0.87 1.05 1.51
CA LEU A 102 0.41 1.27 0.85
C LEU A 102 0.84 0.07 0.00
N ARG A 103 0.62 -1.15 0.50
CA ARG A 103 0.91 -2.39 -0.22
C ARG A 103 0.11 -2.48 -1.52
N VAL A 104 -1.20 -2.27 -1.46
CA VAL A 104 -2.08 -2.28 -2.64
C VAL A 104 -1.69 -1.18 -3.61
N GLY A 105 -1.46 0.04 -3.12
CA GLY A 105 -1.04 1.16 -3.96
C GLY A 105 0.28 0.91 -4.70
N LEU A 106 1.26 0.25 -4.06
CA LEU A 106 2.52 -0.14 -4.70
C LEU A 106 2.31 -1.18 -5.80
N VAL A 107 1.50 -2.21 -5.55
CA VAL A 107 1.21 -3.25 -6.55
C VAL A 107 0.51 -2.66 -7.76
N ASP A 108 -0.48 -1.81 -7.54
CA ASP A 108 -1.25 -1.21 -8.63
C ASP A 108 -0.42 -0.21 -9.44
N ALA A 109 0.38 0.62 -8.77
CA ALA A 109 1.31 1.52 -9.44
C ALA A 109 2.33 0.76 -10.31
N ALA A 110 2.90 -0.32 -9.79
CA ALA A 110 3.83 -1.16 -10.54
C ALA A 110 3.14 -1.83 -11.73
N THR A 111 1.94 -2.36 -11.53
CA THR A 111 1.14 -2.99 -12.58
C THR A 111 0.79 -2.00 -13.69
N ALA A 112 0.40 -0.78 -13.35
CA ALA A 112 0.13 0.28 -14.31
C ALA A 112 1.38 0.65 -15.15
N CYS A 113 2.58 0.54 -14.56
CA CYS A 113 3.84 0.75 -15.27
C CYS A 113 4.36 -0.52 -15.99
N GLY A 114 3.64 -1.63 -15.95
CA GLY A 114 4.12 -2.91 -16.50
C GLY A 114 5.32 -3.50 -15.74
N CYS A 115 5.51 -3.11 -14.48
CA CYS A 115 6.58 -3.55 -13.60
C CYS A 115 6.10 -4.64 -12.66
N SER A 116 6.97 -5.62 -12.36
CA SER A 116 6.70 -6.68 -11.38
C SER A 116 7.82 -6.82 -10.35
N ARG A 117 8.79 -5.91 -10.36
CA ARG A 117 9.98 -5.93 -9.52
C ARG A 117 10.28 -4.55 -8.97
N ALA A 118 10.89 -4.52 -7.79
CA ALA A 118 11.32 -3.30 -7.15
C ALA A 118 12.85 -3.31 -6.91
N ALA A 119 13.48 -2.16 -7.10
CA ALA A 119 14.85 -1.92 -6.67
C ALA A 119 14.87 -0.66 -5.80
N LEU A 120 15.55 -0.73 -4.66
CA LEU A 120 15.61 0.39 -3.72
C LEU A 120 16.99 0.54 -3.10
N VAL A 121 17.35 1.78 -2.81
CA VAL A 121 18.60 2.07 -2.12
C VAL A 121 18.41 1.85 -0.62
N LEU A 122 19.28 1.03 -0.03
CA LEU A 122 19.33 0.76 1.40
C LEU A 122 20.48 1.55 2.01
N ASP A 123 20.16 2.51 2.85
CA ASP A 123 21.15 3.36 3.52
C ASP A 123 21.34 3.00 5.01
N GLY A 124 20.67 1.95 5.49
CA GLY A 124 20.66 1.52 6.88
C GLY A 124 19.84 2.39 7.81
N SER A 125 19.03 3.30 7.28
CA SER A 125 18.06 4.09 8.04
C SER A 125 16.75 3.35 8.22
N LEU A 126 15.95 3.77 9.21
CA LEU A 126 14.61 3.22 9.43
C LEU A 126 13.67 3.41 8.21
N PRO A 127 13.61 4.58 7.55
CA PRO A 127 12.77 4.74 6.37
C PRO A 127 13.10 3.77 5.23
N SER A 128 14.39 3.57 4.92
CA SER A 128 14.79 2.63 3.86
C SER A 128 14.49 1.18 4.22
N SER A 129 14.62 0.84 5.50
CA SER A 129 14.25 -0.49 6.01
C SER A 129 12.76 -0.75 5.92
N LEU A 130 11.94 0.24 6.31
CA LEU A 130 10.49 0.16 6.21
C LEU A 130 10.02 0.02 4.75
N ALA A 131 10.60 0.82 3.84
CA ALA A 131 10.31 0.73 2.42
C ALA A 131 10.68 -0.65 1.84
N ALA A 132 11.81 -1.23 2.26
CA ALA A 132 12.21 -2.56 1.82
C ALA A 132 11.23 -3.63 2.30
N THR A 133 10.80 -3.57 3.56
CA THR A 133 9.83 -4.51 4.12
C THR A 133 8.49 -4.42 3.38
N LEU A 134 8.01 -3.21 3.12
CA LEU A 134 6.78 -2.99 2.36
C LEU A 134 6.88 -3.51 0.92
N CYS A 135 8.02 -3.28 0.24
CA CYS A 135 8.25 -3.83 -1.10
C CYS A 135 8.28 -5.36 -1.11
N VAL A 136 8.87 -5.98 -0.07
CA VAL A 136 8.89 -7.45 0.05
C VAL A 136 7.49 -8.01 0.27
N ASP A 137 6.69 -7.35 1.07
CA ASP A 137 5.30 -7.74 1.30
C ASP A 137 4.45 -7.58 0.03
N ALA A 138 4.67 -6.51 -0.74
CA ALA A 138 3.95 -6.23 -1.98
C ALA A 138 4.34 -7.16 -3.14
N PHE A 139 5.64 -7.43 -3.35
CA PHE A 139 6.14 -8.10 -4.55
C PHE A 139 6.74 -9.49 -4.29
N GLY A 140 6.96 -9.83 -3.04
CA GLY A 140 7.70 -11.02 -2.62
C GLY A 140 9.22 -10.85 -2.71
N PRO A 141 9.99 -11.60 -1.89
CA PRO A 141 11.44 -11.38 -1.72
C PRO A 141 12.25 -11.62 -2.99
N ARG A 142 11.79 -12.46 -3.91
CA ARG A 142 12.48 -12.75 -5.17
C ARG A 142 12.42 -11.60 -6.19
N ASN A 143 11.46 -10.70 -6.02
CA ASN A 143 11.21 -9.57 -6.92
C ASN A 143 11.74 -8.25 -6.36
N VAL A 144 12.41 -8.26 -5.21
CA VAL A 144 12.98 -7.07 -4.59
C VAL A 144 14.50 -7.16 -4.56
N VAL A 145 15.17 -6.06 -4.94
CA VAL A 145 16.62 -5.95 -4.93
C VAL A 145 17.01 -4.71 -4.13
N GLY A 146 17.82 -4.91 -3.07
CA GLY A 146 18.46 -3.82 -2.34
C GLY A 146 19.74 -3.39 -3.03
N LEU A 147 19.95 -2.09 -3.18
CA LEU A 147 21.20 -1.49 -3.60
C LEU A 147 21.83 -0.75 -2.41
N PHE A 148 23.03 -1.13 -2.05
CA PHE A 148 23.81 -0.44 -1.04
C PHE A 148 25.02 0.24 -1.69
N VAL A 149 25.18 1.55 -1.43
CA VAL A 149 26.31 2.32 -1.92
C VAL A 149 27.22 2.65 -0.73
N ALA A 150 28.40 2.00 -0.72
CA ALA A 150 29.42 2.27 0.29
C ALA A 150 30.09 3.61 -0.03
N ARG A 151 30.23 4.44 0.97
CA ARG A 151 30.94 5.71 0.85
C ARG A 151 32.44 5.47 0.78
N SER A 152 33.13 6.10 -0.16
CA SER A 152 34.58 6.08 -0.31
C SER A 152 35.19 7.42 0.10
N GLY A 153 36.48 7.43 0.42
CA GLY A 153 37.23 8.63 0.75
C GLY A 153 37.98 8.53 2.10
N MET A 154 38.78 9.56 2.39
CA MET A 154 39.51 9.63 3.68
C MET A 154 38.50 9.88 4.80
N ARG A 155 38.47 9.00 5.78
CA ARG A 155 37.57 9.05 6.93
C ARG A 155 38.31 9.06 8.25
N THR A 156 37.66 9.62 9.26
CA THR A 156 38.11 9.46 10.64
C THR A 156 37.76 8.06 11.15
N PRO A 157 38.47 7.53 12.16
CA PRO A 157 38.17 6.23 12.76
C PRO A 157 36.69 6.12 13.23
N ALA A 158 36.09 7.21 13.71
CA ALA A 158 34.69 7.24 14.14
C ALA A 158 33.72 7.11 12.94
N GLN A 159 34.02 7.74 11.80
CA GLN A 159 33.24 7.61 10.57
C GLN A 159 33.33 6.19 9.98
N ASP A 160 34.49 5.55 10.08
CA ASP A 160 34.67 4.16 9.67
C ASP A 160 33.86 3.19 10.53
N ALA A 161 33.83 3.43 11.85
CA ALA A 161 33.00 2.62 12.75
C ALA A 161 31.50 2.75 12.45
N ALA A 162 31.02 3.98 12.24
CA ALA A 162 29.63 4.24 11.88
C ALA A 162 29.24 3.62 10.53
N GLU A 163 30.16 3.64 9.55
CA GLU A 163 29.92 3.00 8.25
C GLU A 163 29.84 1.47 8.35
N ARG A 164 30.72 0.85 9.15
CA ARG A 164 30.64 -0.60 9.40
C ARG A 164 29.30 -0.99 10.03
N GLU A 165 28.88 -0.26 11.04
CA GLU A 165 27.57 -0.49 11.68
C GLU A 165 26.41 -0.31 10.68
N ARG A 166 26.50 0.68 9.78
CA ARG A 166 25.52 0.88 8.71
C ARG A 166 25.47 -0.31 7.75
N VAL A 167 26.63 -0.81 7.33
CA VAL A 167 26.76 -2.00 6.48
C VAL A 167 26.14 -3.23 7.15
N GLU A 168 26.46 -3.45 8.43
CA GLU A 168 25.94 -4.59 9.20
C GLU A 168 24.41 -4.52 9.28
N ARG A 169 23.84 -3.37 9.63
CA ARG A 169 22.37 -3.21 9.67
C ARG A 169 21.71 -3.53 8.32
N VAL A 170 22.31 -3.10 7.21
CA VAL A 170 21.75 -3.39 5.86
C VAL A 170 21.85 -4.88 5.55
N ARG A 171 22.95 -5.53 5.89
CA ARG A 171 23.14 -6.97 5.67
C ARG A 171 22.18 -7.80 6.51
N ASP A 172 21.99 -7.45 7.77
CA ASP A 172 21.03 -8.11 8.65
C ASP A 172 19.59 -7.97 8.15
N LEU A 173 19.21 -6.77 7.71
CA LEU A 173 17.92 -6.52 7.08
C LEU A 173 17.71 -7.37 5.84
N VAL A 174 18.68 -7.37 4.93
CA VAL A 174 18.63 -8.13 3.67
C VAL A 174 18.54 -9.64 3.94
N ALA A 175 19.30 -10.13 4.93
CA ALA A 175 19.23 -11.53 5.35
C ALA A 175 17.85 -11.89 5.93
N SER A 176 17.29 -11.02 6.77
CA SER A 176 15.96 -11.25 7.38
C SER A 176 14.82 -11.20 6.35
N LEU A 177 14.93 -10.32 5.36
CA LEU A 177 13.94 -10.17 4.28
C LEU A 177 14.14 -11.17 3.13
N HIS A 178 15.24 -11.95 3.14
CA HIS A 178 15.62 -12.89 2.08
C HIS A 178 15.68 -12.26 0.68
N ILE A 179 16.11 -11.01 0.59
CA ILE A 179 16.25 -10.29 -0.68
C ILE A 179 17.71 -10.30 -1.17
N ARG A 180 17.88 -10.02 -2.46
CA ARG A 180 19.21 -9.86 -3.05
C ARG A 180 19.77 -8.49 -2.72
N LEU A 181 21.07 -8.42 -2.28
CA LEU A 181 21.81 -7.19 -2.12
C LEU A 181 22.81 -7.00 -3.26
N VAL A 182 22.88 -5.81 -3.80
CA VAL A 182 23.91 -5.35 -4.72
C VAL A 182 24.70 -4.24 -4.03
N GLU A 183 25.97 -4.54 -3.72
CA GLU A 183 26.89 -3.57 -3.12
C GLU A 183 27.69 -2.87 -4.22
N ARG A 184 27.84 -1.55 -4.12
CA ARG A 184 28.66 -0.70 -5.00
C ARG A 184 29.43 0.32 -4.17
N THR A 185 30.48 0.87 -4.73
CA THR A 185 31.20 2.00 -4.16
C THR A 185 30.88 3.29 -4.90
N GLU A 186 31.01 4.44 -4.25
CA GLU A 186 30.76 5.74 -4.90
C GLU A 186 31.51 5.93 -6.24
N PRO A 187 32.81 5.58 -6.36
CA PRO A 187 33.53 5.68 -7.63
C PRO A 187 32.94 4.81 -8.73
N ASP A 188 32.43 3.61 -8.38
CA ASP A 188 31.81 2.72 -9.33
C ASP A 188 30.49 3.29 -9.86
N CYS A 189 29.72 3.95 -8.98
CA CYS A 189 28.47 4.60 -9.35
C CYS A 189 28.73 5.80 -10.26
N ALA A 190 29.72 6.65 -9.97
CA ALA A 190 30.09 7.78 -10.80
C ALA A 190 30.53 7.32 -12.21
N ALA A 191 31.35 6.27 -12.29
CA ALA A 191 31.76 5.70 -13.56
C ALA A 191 30.61 5.09 -14.39
N LEU A 192 29.56 4.63 -13.75
CA LEU A 192 28.35 4.14 -14.42
C LEU A 192 27.50 5.31 -14.96
N LEU A 193 27.37 6.41 -14.21
CA LEU A 193 26.65 7.58 -14.65
C LEU A 193 27.32 8.26 -15.86
N ASP A 194 28.65 8.38 -15.85
CA ASP A 194 29.41 8.92 -16.98
C ASP A 194 29.30 8.07 -18.26
N ARG A 195 29.01 6.79 -18.12
CA ARG A 195 28.88 5.87 -19.28
C ARG A 195 27.51 5.87 -19.92
N ASP A 196 26.47 6.37 -19.28
CA ASP A 196 25.10 6.04 -19.65
C ASP A 196 24.11 7.20 -19.71
N GLU A 197 24.58 8.44 -19.98
CA GLU A 197 23.63 9.50 -20.42
C GLU A 197 22.88 9.12 -21.71
N SER A 198 23.35 8.10 -22.46
CA SER A 198 22.74 7.64 -23.70
C SER A 198 21.82 6.42 -23.55
N ARG A 199 21.71 5.81 -22.34
CA ARG A 199 20.98 4.53 -22.13
C ARG A 199 19.91 4.51 -21.04
N ILE A 200 19.66 5.62 -20.36
CA ILE A 200 18.45 5.77 -19.56
C ILE A 200 17.33 6.29 -20.49
N ALA A 201 16.99 5.53 -21.50
CA ALA A 201 15.67 5.62 -22.10
C ALA A 201 14.69 5.04 -21.08
N VAL A 202 14.08 5.91 -20.28
CA VAL A 202 12.88 5.56 -19.51
C VAL A 202 11.86 5.15 -20.56
N PRO A 203 11.33 3.91 -20.56
CA PRO A 203 10.25 3.54 -21.47
C PRO A 203 9.06 4.41 -21.08
N GLY A 204 8.68 5.37 -21.93
CA GLY A 204 7.53 6.25 -21.68
C GLY A 204 7.76 7.74 -21.94
N ASP A 205 8.95 8.17 -22.34
CA ASP A 205 9.15 9.56 -22.76
C ASP A 205 8.74 9.75 -24.23
N ASP A 206 7.54 9.31 -24.56
CA ASP A 206 6.89 9.68 -25.79
C ASP A 206 6.47 11.16 -25.69
N ALA A 207 7.06 11.97 -26.54
CA ALA A 207 6.80 13.40 -26.73
C ALA A 207 5.32 13.75 -27.05
N ALA A 208 4.42 12.76 -26.98
CA ALA A 208 2.98 12.89 -27.20
C ALA A 208 2.20 13.42 -25.97
N VAL A 209 2.75 13.34 -24.75
CA VAL A 209 2.05 13.78 -23.54
C VAL A 209 2.23 15.28 -23.24
N ARG A 210 3.10 15.98 -23.97
CA ARG A 210 3.32 17.44 -23.77
C ARG A 210 2.40 18.36 -24.59
N ARG A 211 1.35 17.83 -25.22
CA ARG A 211 0.39 18.63 -26.00
C ARG A 211 -1.06 18.18 -25.77
N ALA A 212 -1.49 18.15 -24.53
CA ALA A 212 -2.92 18.12 -24.19
C ALA A 212 -3.17 19.00 -22.96
#